data_d36f2405fcaca8a636ede247fca919ef
#
_entry.id   d36f2405fcaca8a636ede247fca919ef
#
_cell.length_a   1.000
_cell.length_b   1.000
_cell.length_c   1.000
_cell.angle_alpha   90.00
_cell.angle_beta   90.00
_cell.angle_gamma   90.00
#
_symmetry.space_group_name_H-M   'P 1'
#
loop_
_entity.id
_entity.type
_entity.pdbx_description
1 polymer ?
#
loop_
_entity_poly.entity_id
_entity_poly.type
_entity_poly.pdbx_seq_one_letter_code
_entity_poly.pdbx_strand_id
1 'polypeptide(L)'
;MSTVSQLFDPTAWDEIDGFDFVDLTYHRAKAHGTVRIAFDRPEVRNAFRPQTVDELYRAVDHARMSTDIGAILLTGNGPSPKDGGWAFCSG
;
A
#
# COMPACT_ATOMS: atom_id res chain seq x y z
N MET A 1 8.16 -17.68 1.76
CA MET A 1 7.06 -16.71 1.99
C MET A 1 7.53 -15.65 2.96
N SER A 2 7.23 -14.43 2.67
CA SER A 2 7.68 -13.33 3.52
C SER A 2 6.81 -13.16 4.76
N THR A 3 7.38 -12.58 5.81
CA THR A 3 6.66 -12.29 7.05
C THR A 3 5.47 -11.38 6.80
N VAL A 4 5.63 -10.37 5.95
CA VAL A 4 4.54 -9.44 5.64
C VAL A 4 3.38 -10.15 4.96
N SER A 5 3.67 -11.08 4.03
CA SER A 5 2.63 -11.86 3.38
C SER A 5 1.88 -12.77 4.37
N GLN A 6 2.53 -13.20 5.44
CA GLN A 6 1.88 -13.98 6.49
C GLN A 6 0.98 -13.11 7.36
N LEU A 7 1.37 -11.84 7.57
CA LEU A 7 0.61 -10.90 8.39
C LEU A 7 -0.52 -10.22 7.61
N PHE A 8 -0.33 -10.03 6.32
CA PHE A 8 -1.36 -9.46 5.46
C PHE A 8 -2.26 -10.57 4.94
N ASP A 9 -3.45 -10.66 5.51
CA ASP A 9 -4.46 -11.63 5.08
C ASP A 9 -5.30 -11.01 3.97
N PRO A 10 -5.10 -11.42 2.71
CA PRO A 10 -5.86 -10.81 1.59
C PRO A 10 -7.36 -11.08 1.68
N THR A 11 -7.80 -12.07 2.46
CA THR A 11 -9.23 -12.31 2.64
C THR A 11 -9.90 -11.34 3.59
N ALA A 12 -9.11 -10.62 4.40
CA ALA A 12 -9.60 -9.61 5.34
C ALA A 12 -9.64 -8.21 4.73
N TRP A 13 -9.19 -8.05 3.49
CA TRP A 13 -9.06 -6.75 2.82
C TRP A 13 -9.71 -6.79 1.46
N ASP A 14 -10.34 -5.69 1.08
CA ASP A 14 -10.88 -5.50 -0.27
C ASP A 14 -10.03 -4.47 -0.99
N GLU A 15 -9.70 -4.77 -2.26
CA GLU A 15 -9.06 -3.78 -3.11
C GLU A 15 -10.05 -2.65 -3.41
N ILE A 16 -9.59 -1.41 -3.30
CA ILE A 16 -10.44 -0.25 -3.60
C ILE A 16 -10.39 0.03 -5.10
N ASP A 17 -11.54 -0.05 -5.74
CA ASP A 17 -11.68 0.16 -7.18
C ASP A 17 -11.66 1.65 -7.55
N GLY A 18 -11.48 1.91 -8.83
CA GLY A 18 -11.54 3.26 -9.38
C GLY A 18 -10.19 3.94 -9.53
N PHE A 19 -9.11 3.24 -9.19
CA PHE A 19 -7.75 3.76 -9.32
C PHE A 19 -6.90 2.81 -10.15
N ASP A 20 -6.05 3.38 -10.99
CA ASP A 20 -5.08 2.63 -11.81
C ASP A 20 -3.69 2.79 -11.23
N PHE A 21 -3.53 2.52 -9.94
CA PHE A 21 -2.24 2.67 -9.27
C PHE A 21 -1.23 1.63 -9.76
N VAL A 22 -0.04 2.09 -10.07
CA VAL A 22 1.09 1.26 -10.49
C VAL A 22 2.11 1.13 -9.36
N ASP A 23 2.35 2.23 -8.64
CA ASP A 23 3.39 2.30 -7.61
C ASP A 23 2.85 2.01 -6.21
N LEU A 24 1.53 1.87 -6.07
CA LEU A 24 0.88 1.59 -4.78
C LEU A 24 -0.12 0.46 -4.92
N THR A 25 -0.40 -0.18 -3.78
CA THR A 25 -1.62 -0.97 -3.61
C THR A 25 -2.49 -0.28 -2.56
N TYR A 26 -3.80 -0.29 -2.75
CA TYR A 26 -4.74 0.43 -1.90
C TYR A 26 -5.89 -0.50 -1.54
N HIS A 27 -5.99 -0.85 -0.26
CA HIS A 27 -6.97 -1.81 0.25
C HIS A 27 -7.70 -1.24 1.44
N ARG A 28 -8.91 -1.76 1.67
CA ARG A 28 -9.73 -1.44 2.83
C ARG A 28 -9.98 -2.71 3.63
N ALA A 29 -9.86 -2.63 4.95
CA ALA A 29 -10.23 -3.73 5.84
C ALA A 29 -11.75 -3.94 5.79
N LYS A 30 -12.17 -5.20 5.65
CA LYS A 30 -13.60 -5.53 5.53
C LYS A 30 -14.39 -5.21 6.79
N ALA A 31 -13.76 -5.39 7.96
CA ALA A 31 -14.44 -5.31 9.24
C ALA A 31 -14.12 -4.03 10.02
N HIS A 32 -13.26 -3.17 9.51
CA HIS A 32 -12.75 -2.00 10.25
C HIS A 32 -12.66 -0.78 9.34
N GLY A 33 -12.73 0.40 9.92
CA GLY A 33 -12.56 1.66 9.19
C GLY A 33 -11.08 1.98 8.95
N THR A 34 -10.31 1.03 8.42
CA THR A 34 -8.88 1.17 8.17
C THR A 34 -8.60 0.91 6.70
N VAL A 35 -7.78 1.75 6.09
CA VAL A 35 -7.24 1.50 4.76
C VAL A 35 -5.75 1.19 4.84
N ARG A 36 -5.27 0.37 3.92
CA ARG A 36 -3.85 0.03 3.79
C ARG A 36 -3.36 0.57 2.45
N ILE A 37 -2.38 1.45 2.51
CA ILE A 37 -1.69 1.97 1.34
C ILE A 37 -0.27 1.43 1.41
N ALA A 38 0.13 0.66 0.40
CA ALA A 38 1.46 0.05 0.37
C ALA A 38 2.21 0.46 -0.88
N PHE A 39 3.45 0.91 -0.70
CA PHE A 39 4.34 1.12 -1.84
C PHE A 39 4.62 -0.22 -2.50
N ASP A 40 4.56 -0.26 -3.82
CA ASP A 40 4.67 -1.49 -4.59
C ASP A 40 5.74 -1.36 -5.69
N ARG A 41 6.94 -1.00 -5.28
CA ARG A 41 8.13 -0.96 -6.13
C ARG A 41 9.27 -1.74 -5.46
N PRO A 42 9.05 -3.04 -5.15
CA PRO A 42 10.05 -3.81 -4.41
C PRO A 42 11.39 -3.98 -5.16
N GLU A 43 11.37 -3.92 -6.48
CA GLU A 43 12.58 -4.03 -7.32
C GLU A 43 13.56 -2.88 -7.11
N VAL A 44 13.10 -1.75 -6.57
CA VAL A 44 13.92 -0.59 -6.21
C VAL A 44 13.74 -0.23 -4.73
N ARG A 45 13.35 -1.21 -3.92
CA ARG A 45 13.13 -1.07 -2.47
C ARG A 45 12.15 0.06 -2.16
N ASN A 46 11.11 0.19 -2.98
CA ASN A 46 10.06 1.20 -2.85
C ASN A 46 10.58 2.64 -2.88
N ALA A 47 11.61 2.89 -3.70
CA ALA A 47 12.09 4.25 -3.93
C ALA A 47 11.01 5.09 -4.62
N PHE A 48 10.91 6.36 -4.24
CA PHE A 48 9.95 7.28 -4.82
C PHE A 48 10.32 7.73 -6.22
N ARG A 49 9.30 8.01 -7.02
CA ARG A 49 9.36 8.81 -8.23
C ARG A 49 8.13 9.72 -8.25
N PRO A 50 8.05 10.72 -9.14
CA PRO A 50 6.91 11.64 -9.16
C PRO A 50 5.55 10.95 -9.24
N GLN A 51 5.45 9.87 -9.99
CA GLN A 51 4.21 9.09 -10.08
C GLN A 51 3.83 8.49 -8.74
N THR A 52 4.80 8.01 -7.95
CA THR A 52 4.53 7.44 -6.62
C THR A 52 3.88 8.48 -5.71
N VAL A 53 4.42 9.69 -5.72
CA VAL A 53 3.90 10.79 -4.89
C VAL A 53 2.49 11.17 -5.33
N ASP A 54 2.24 11.24 -6.62
CA ASP A 54 0.91 11.56 -7.14
C ASP A 54 -0.12 10.50 -6.73
N GLU A 55 0.23 9.22 -6.87
CA GLU A 55 -0.64 8.12 -6.48
C GLU A 55 -0.91 8.14 -4.97
N LEU A 56 0.13 8.38 -4.18
CA LEU A 56 -0.02 8.48 -2.73
C LEU A 56 -0.97 9.62 -2.34
N TYR A 57 -0.82 10.78 -2.96
CA TYR A 57 -1.70 11.90 -2.70
C TYR A 57 -3.16 11.54 -3.00
N ARG A 58 -3.40 10.88 -4.14
CA ARG A 58 -4.76 10.51 -4.54
C ARG A 58 -5.36 9.48 -3.60
N ALA A 59 -4.57 8.50 -3.15
CA ALA A 59 -5.04 7.48 -2.21
C ALA A 59 -5.35 8.09 -0.84
N VAL A 60 -4.47 8.93 -0.31
CA VAL A 60 -4.66 9.58 0.98
C VAL A 60 -5.86 10.53 0.93
N ASP A 61 -6.00 11.28 -0.17
CA ASP A 61 -7.13 12.20 -0.32
C ASP A 61 -8.46 11.44 -0.36
N HIS A 62 -8.52 10.32 -1.07
CA HIS A 62 -9.70 9.47 -1.10
C HIS A 62 -10.04 8.94 0.29
N ALA A 63 -9.05 8.44 1.01
CA ALA A 63 -9.25 7.94 2.37
C ALA A 63 -9.73 9.04 3.32
N ARG A 64 -9.12 10.22 3.22
CA ARG A 64 -9.48 11.38 4.04
C ARG A 64 -10.92 11.85 3.81
N MET A 65 -11.39 11.74 2.57
CA MET A 65 -12.76 12.13 2.21
C MET A 65 -13.80 11.06 2.54
N SER A 66 -13.38 9.87 2.92
CA SER A 66 -14.29 8.78 3.26
C SER A 66 -14.68 8.88 4.74
N THR A 67 -15.96 9.09 5.02
CA THR A 67 -16.42 9.38 6.38
C THR A 67 -16.32 8.18 7.33
N ASP A 68 -16.25 6.97 6.80
CA ASP A 68 -16.17 5.74 7.58
C ASP A 68 -14.73 5.21 7.75
N ILE A 69 -13.73 5.96 7.28
CA ILE A 69 -12.33 5.61 7.46
C ILE A 69 -11.76 6.43 8.61
N GLY A 70 -11.27 5.71 9.63
CA GLY A 70 -10.70 6.34 10.83
C GLY A 70 -9.19 6.18 10.94
N ALA A 71 -8.57 5.32 10.13
CA ALA A 71 -7.14 5.07 10.21
C ALA A 71 -6.56 4.73 8.84
N ILE A 72 -5.32 5.14 8.60
CA ILE A 72 -4.56 4.82 7.40
C ILE A 72 -3.30 4.10 7.82
N LEU A 73 -3.11 2.89 7.32
CA LEU A 73 -1.88 2.12 7.49
C LEU A 73 -1.02 2.33 6.25
N LEU A 74 0.16 2.90 6.43
CA LEU A 74 1.10 3.13 5.33
C LEU A 74 2.27 2.18 5.49
N THR A 75 2.56 1.38 4.47
CA THR A 75 3.58 0.34 4.52
C THR A 75 4.22 0.15 3.14
N GLY A 76 5.06 -0.86 3.00
CA GLY A 76 5.71 -1.21 1.74
C GLY A 76 5.59 -2.69 1.45
N ASN A 77 5.33 -3.02 0.19
CA ASN A 77 5.33 -4.39 -0.28
C ASN A 77 6.76 -4.84 -0.61
N GLY A 78 6.97 -6.14 -0.60
CA GLY A 78 8.25 -6.77 -0.92
C GLY A 78 8.05 -8.27 -1.06
N PRO A 79 9.11 -9.07 -1.02
CA PRO A 79 10.52 -8.66 -0.91
C PRO A 79 11.11 -8.16 -2.24
N SER A 80 12.29 -7.52 -2.17
CA SER A 80 13.01 -7.14 -3.37
C SER A 80 13.45 -8.40 -4.13
N PRO A 81 13.23 -8.47 -5.44
CA PRO A 81 13.65 -9.64 -6.22
C PRO A 81 15.18 -9.75 -6.36
N LYS A 82 15.91 -8.70 -6.01
CA LYS A 82 17.37 -8.69 -6.13
C LYS A 82 18.08 -9.38 -4.98
N ASP A 83 17.58 -9.21 -3.75
CA ASP A 83 18.24 -9.73 -2.56
C ASP A 83 17.28 -10.25 -1.49
N GLY A 84 15.98 -10.25 -1.76
CA GLY A 84 14.97 -10.69 -0.81
C GLY A 84 14.74 -9.72 0.36
N GLY A 85 15.35 -8.55 0.33
CA GLY A 85 15.21 -7.57 1.40
C GLY A 85 13.88 -6.84 1.34
N TRP A 86 13.47 -6.33 2.50
CA TRP A 86 12.23 -5.57 2.66
C TRP A 86 12.55 -4.13 2.99
N ALA A 87 11.80 -3.21 2.41
CA ALA A 87 11.89 -1.80 2.74
C ALA A 87 10.49 -1.19 2.72
N PHE A 88 10.23 -0.32 3.67
CA PHE A 88 9.03 0.52 3.62
C PHE A 88 9.15 1.49 2.45
N CYS A 89 10.23 2.24 2.43
CA CYS A 89 10.54 3.20 1.38
C CYS A 89 12.03 3.54 1.46
N SER A 90 12.72 3.52 0.33
CA SER A 90 14.16 3.82 0.33
C SER A 90 14.49 5.26 -0.10
N GLY A 91 13.49 6.07 -0.27
CA GLY A 91 13.73 7.49 -0.52
C GLY A 91 13.46 7.98 -1.93
#